data_27ef2d9895f0f81453f6b53c47341f9d
#
_entry.id   27ef2d9895f0f81453f6b53c47341f9d
#
_cell.length_a   1.000
_cell.length_b   1.000
_cell.length_c   1.000
_cell.angle_alpha   90.00
_cell.angle_beta   90.00
_cell.angle_gamma   90.00
#
_symmetry.space_group_name_H-M   'P 1'
#
loop_
_entity.id
_entity.type
_entity.pdbx_description
1 polymer ?
#
loop_
_entity_poly.entity_id
_entity_poly.type
_entity_poly.pdbx_seq_one_letter_code
_entity_poly.pdbx_strand_id
1 'polypeptide(L)'
;GRIPGPTLRAKEGEKIRILFLNNAGHSHSLHFHGVHPAEMDGIKPIGNGKATIYEFDAEPYGVHLYHCHVAPVTRHVAKGLYGMFIIDPPKPRPPADEIVLIMSGYDVNDDNRNEYYAFNGVPHHYMHHPIQIYQNQLIRAYVLNIIEFDPAVTFHLHANFFDVYPSGMTMTPSVKTDVLTMGVAERHILEFAFKYPGKYMFHPHQDAIAESGCMGQFEVIAMKQT
;
A
#
# COMPACT_ATOMS: atom_id res chain seq x y z
N GLY A 1 -6.12 -10.57 14.04
CA GLY A 1 -6.20 -9.67 12.91
C GLY A 1 -5.16 -8.56 13.04
N ARG A 2 -4.80 -7.96 11.93
CA ARG A 2 -3.92 -6.79 11.85
C ARG A 2 -4.38 -5.90 10.70
N ILE A 3 -4.04 -4.62 10.77
CA ILE A 3 -4.26 -3.62 9.73
C ILE A 3 -2.89 -3.04 9.36
N PRO A 4 -2.55 -2.99 8.07
CA PRO A 4 -3.23 -3.65 6.93
C PRO A 4 -3.16 -5.18 7.03
N GLY A 5 -3.90 -5.87 6.17
CA GLY A 5 -3.74 -7.30 5.92
C GLY A 5 -2.32 -7.62 5.41
N PRO A 6 -1.92 -8.90 5.34
CA PRO A 6 -0.58 -9.28 4.90
C PRO A 6 -0.33 -8.81 3.45
N THR A 7 0.88 -8.33 3.17
CA THR A 7 1.31 -8.16 1.79
C THR A 7 1.46 -9.54 1.15
N LEU A 8 0.71 -9.78 0.09
CA LEU A 8 0.84 -10.98 -0.73
C LEU A 8 1.88 -10.73 -1.81
N ARG A 9 2.63 -11.77 -2.20
CA ARG A 9 3.64 -11.66 -3.25
C ARG A 9 3.69 -12.92 -4.09
N ALA A 10 3.79 -12.75 -5.39
CA ALA A 10 3.96 -13.79 -6.37
C ALA A 10 4.83 -13.30 -7.52
N LYS A 11 5.28 -14.19 -8.39
CA LYS A 11 5.91 -13.86 -9.65
C LYS A 11 4.90 -13.99 -10.79
N GLU A 12 5.01 -13.14 -11.80
CA GLU A 12 4.12 -13.21 -12.96
C GLU A 12 4.09 -14.63 -13.58
N GLY A 13 2.88 -15.12 -13.82
CA GLY A 13 2.61 -16.47 -14.35
C GLY A 13 2.51 -17.57 -13.28
N GLU A 14 2.74 -17.28 -12.00
CA GLU A 14 2.49 -18.24 -10.93
C GLU A 14 0.99 -18.43 -10.67
N LYS A 15 0.62 -19.66 -10.28
CA LYS A 15 -0.75 -19.98 -9.83
C LYS A 15 -0.95 -19.47 -8.39
N ILE A 16 -1.93 -18.61 -8.21
CA ILE A 16 -2.36 -18.13 -6.91
C ILE A 16 -3.50 -18.99 -6.41
N ARG A 17 -3.39 -19.42 -5.15
CA ARG A 17 -4.46 -20.12 -4.45
C ARG A 17 -4.56 -19.63 -3.03
N ILE A 18 -5.68 -18.96 -2.72
CA ILE A 18 -5.91 -18.35 -1.42
C ILE A 18 -7.15 -19.00 -0.78
N LEU A 19 -6.94 -19.68 0.35
CA LEU A 19 -8.05 -20.11 1.20
C LEU A 19 -8.48 -18.92 2.07
N PHE A 20 -9.66 -18.41 1.82
CA PHE A 20 -10.29 -17.39 2.64
C PHE A 20 -11.26 -18.04 3.62
N LEU A 21 -10.98 -17.90 4.92
CA LEU A 21 -11.85 -18.34 6.00
C LEU A 21 -12.38 -17.10 6.73
N ASN A 22 -13.70 -16.92 6.73
CA ASN A 22 -14.33 -15.79 7.38
C ASN A 22 -14.82 -16.17 8.78
N ASN A 23 -14.15 -15.63 9.82
CA ASN A 23 -14.52 -15.76 11.23
C ASN A 23 -14.77 -14.38 11.89
N ALA A 24 -15.16 -13.37 11.11
CA ALA A 24 -15.24 -11.99 11.58
C ALA A 24 -16.62 -11.57 12.13
N GLY A 25 -17.58 -12.50 12.23
CA GLY A 25 -18.94 -12.21 12.72
C GLY A 25 -19.91 -11.69 11.68
N HIS A 26 -19.41 -11.13 10.57
CA HIS A 26 -20.19 -10.60 9.45
C HIS A 26 -19.78 -11.27 8.14
N SER A 27 -20.52 -10.98 7.05
CA SER A 27 -20.13 -11.44 5.73
C SER A 27 -18.98 -10.59 5.18
N HIS A 28 -17.98 -11.26 4.58
CA HIS A 28 -16.85 -10.62 3.93
C HIS A 28 -16.51 -11.37 2.63
N SER A 29 -15.71 -10.74 1.78
CA SER A 29 -15.10 -11.36 0.61
C SER A 29 -13.72 -10.77 0.38
N LEU A 30 -12.96 -11.30 -0.57
CA LEU A 30 -11.74 -10.66 -1.08
C LEU A 30 -11.95 -10.36 -2.56
N HIS A 31 -11.78 -9.10 -2.92
CA HIS A 31 -11.66 -8.63 -4.28
C HIS A 31 -10.20 -8.30 -4.53
N PHE A 32 -9.62 -8.86 -5.59
CA PHE A 32 -8.25 -8.63 -5.99
C PHE A 32 -8.23 -7.71 -7.21
N HIS A 33 -7.44 -6.65 -7.17
CA HIS A 33 -7.14 -5.89 -8.36
C HIS A 33 -6.10 -6.66 -9.18
N GLY A 34 -6.40 -6.93 -10.45
CA GLY A 34 -5.57 -7.75 -11.34
C GLY A 34 -6.41 -8.35 -12.46
N VAL A 35 -5.90 -9.37 -13.12
CA VAL A 35 -6.63 -10.13 -14.14
C VAL A 35 -6.99 -11.49 -13.59
N HIS A 36 -8.28 -11.81 -13.55
CA HIS A 36 -8.80 -13.07 -13.01
C HIS A 36 -10.18 -13.38 -13.62
N PRO A 37 -10.63 -14.65 -13.57
CA PRO A 37 -12.00 -15.00 -13.95
C PRO A 37 -13.04 -14.27 -13.10
N ALA A 38 -14.21 -13.99 -13.67
CA ALA A 38 -15.29 -13.26 -12.98
C ALA A 38 -15.76 -13.96 -11.69
N GLU A 39 -15.66 -15.28 -11.61
CA GLU A 39 -15.99 -16.07 -10.42
C GLU A 39 -15.06 -15.77 -9.23
N MET A 40 -13.86 -15.23 -9.51
CA MET A 40 -12.84 -14.89 -8.52
C MET A 40 -12.86 -13.41 -8.10
N ASP A 41 -13.80 -12.62 -8.65
CA ASP A 41 -13.91 -11.17 -8.43
C ASP A 41 -14.28 -10.78 -6.98
N GLY A 42 -14.72 -11.73 -6.16
CA GLY A 42 -15.05 -11.45 -4.77
C GLY A 42 -16.40 -10.76 -4.55
N ILE A 43 -17.25 -10.69 -5.56
CA ILE A 43 -18.62 -10.09 -5.44
C ILE A 43 -19.51 -10.91 -4.49
N LYS A 44 -19.32 -12.24 -4.46
CA LYS A 44 -20.13 -13.13 -3.62
C LYS A 44 -19.74 -13.04 -2.15
N PRO A 45 -20.64 -12.59 -1.25
CA PRO A 45 -20.36 -12.57 0.18
C PRO A 45 -20.15 -13.98 0.76
N ILE A 46 -19.14 -14.12 1.60
CA ILE A 46 -18.85 -15.35 2.36
C ILE A 46 -19.30 -15.10 3.80
N GLY A 47 -20.28 -15.86 4.27
CA GLY A 47 -20.84 -15.72 5.62
C GLY A 47 -19.85 -16.11 6.72
N ASN A 48 -20.13 -15.68 7.95
CA ASN A 48 -19.34 -16.05 9.12
C ASN A 48 -19.26 -17.58 9.29
N GLY A 49 -18.07 -18.10 9.60
CA GLY A 49 -17.76 -19.52 9.72
C GLY A 49 -17.70 -20.27 8.39
N LYS A 50 -17.76 -19.56 7.26
CA LYS A 50 -17.66 -20.14 5.91
C LYS A 50 -16.28 -19.86 5.30
N ALA A 51 -15.94 -20.67 4.30
CA ALA A 51 -14.70 -20.54 3.56
C ALA A 51 -14.96 -20.55 2.05
N THR A 52 -14.03 -19.98 1.30
CA THR A 52 -13.95 -20.08 -0.15
C THR A 52 -12.49 -20.14 -0.60
N ILE A 53 -12.25 -20.56 -1.83
CA ILE A 53 -10.93 -20.55 -2.44
C ILE A 53 -10.97 -19.57 -3.62
N TYR A 54 -10.00 -18.63 -3.66
CA TYR A 54 -9.69 -17.81 -4.82
C TYR A 54 -8.52 -18.46 -5.54
N GLU A 55 -8.66 -18.67 -6.85
CA GLU A 55 -7.62 -19.32 -7.66
C GLU A 55 -7.55 -18.67 -9.04
N PHE A 56 -6.38 -18.09 -9.37
CA PHE A 56 -6.12 -17.39 -10.62
C PHE A 56 -4.62 -17.31 -10.90
N ASP A 57 -4.25 -16.89 -12.11
CA ASP A 57 -2.85 -16.66 -12.45
C ASP A 57 -2.41 -15.27 -11.97
N ALA A 58 -1.19 -15.15 -11.44
CA ALA A 58 -0.61 -13.87 -11.06
C ALA A 58 -0.25 -13.07 -12.31
N GLU A 59 -1.10 -12.15 -12.72
CA GLU A 59 -0.89 -11.29 -13.88
C GLU A 59 -1.78 -10.03 -13.87
N PRO A 60 -1.34 -8.94 -14.54
CA PRO A 60 0.03 -8.69 -14.97
C PRO A 60 0.96 -8.37 -13.80
N TYR A 61 2.29 -8.39 -14.00
CA TYR A 61 3.21 -7.92 -12.98
C TYR A 61 2.94 -6.46 -12.58
N GLY A 62 3.23 -6.12 -11.34
CA GLY A 62 3.02 -4.78 -10.81
C GLY A 62 2.63 -4.76 -9.34
N VAL A 63 2.18 -3.60 -8.90
CA VAL A 63 1.61 -3.40 -7.57
C VAL A 63 0.10 -3.49 -7.68
N HIS A 64 -0.48 -4.42 -6.97
CA HIS A 64 -1.91 -4.62 -6.86
C HIS A 64 -2.34 -4.49 -5.40
N LEU A 65 -3.64 -4.58 -5.17
CA LEU A 65 -4.23 -4.60 -3.84
C LEU A 65 -5.35 -5.63 -3.79
N TYR A 66 -5.74 -5.96 -2.59
CA TYR A 66 -7.00 -6.69 -2.32
C TYR A 66 -7.75 -5.99 -1.19
N HIS A 67 -9.07 -6.07 -1.22
CA HIS A 67 -9.92 -5.52 -0.17
C HIS A 67 -11.26 -6.26 -0.08
N CYS A 68 -11.99 -6.04 1.01
CA CYS A 68 -13.34 -6.56 1.11
C CYS A 68 -14.26 -5.86 0.10
N HIS A 69 -15.12 -6.63 -0.60
CA HIS A 69 -16.06 -6.11 -1.60
C HIS A 69 -17.54 -6.31 -1.20
N VAL A 70 -17.81 -6.63 0.05
CA VAL A 70 -19.18 -6.69 0.58
C VAL A 70 -19.68 -5.27 0.90
N ALA A 71 -20.89 -4.95 0.44
CA ALA A 71 -21.48 -3.63 0.70
C ALA A 71 -21.84 -3.44 2.19
N PRO A 72 -21.67 -2.22 2.73
CA PRO A 72 -21.07 -1.04 2.11
C PRO A 72 -19.55 -1.11 2.06
N VAL A 73 -18.97 -1.13 0.85
CA VAL A 73 -17.54 -1.37 0.62
C VAL A 73 -16.64 -0.35 1.32
N THR A 74 -16.98 0.94 1.21
CA THR A 74 -16.23 2.03 1.84
C THR A 74 -16.07 1.83 3.35
N ARG A 75 -17.13 1.38 4.02
CA ARG A 75 -17.12 1.09 5.45
C ARG A 75 -16.17 -0.06 5.81
N HIS A 76 -16.17 -1.13 5.00
CA HIS A 76 -15.27 -2.26 5.21
C HIS A 76 -13.81 -1.87 4.98
N VAL A 77 -13.53 -1.05 3.98
CA VAL A 77 -12.19 -0.50 3.72
C VAL A 77 -11.76 0.42 4.86
N ALA A 78 -12.61 1.37 5.28
CA ALA A 78 -12.31 2.26 6.41
C ALA A 78 -12.16 1.54 7.77
N LYS A 79 -12.54 0.27 7.87
CA LYS A 79 -12.27 -0.61 9.04
C LYS A 79 -11.01 -1.47 8.86
N GLY A 80 -10.23 -1.26 7.80
CA GLY A 80 -8.93 -1.89 7.60
C GLY A 80 -8.92 -3.22 6.84
N LEU A 81 -10.00 -3.55 6.12
CA LEU A 81 -10.12 -4.80 5.36
C LEU A 81 -9.48 -4.68 3.96
N TYR A 82 -8.18 -4.47 3.91
CA TYR A 82 -7.37 -4.33 2.70
C TYR A 82 -5.93 -4.77 2.92
N GLY A 83 -5.21 -4.99 1.83
CA GLY A 83 -3.79 -5.25 1.82
C GLY A 83 -3.18 -5.08 0.43
N MET A 84 -1.87 -5.11 0.36
CA MET A 84 -1.13 -5.02 -0.89
C MET A 84 -0.88 -6.41 -1.47
N PHE A 85 -0.91 -6.51 -2.81
CA PHE A 85 -0.53 -7.69 -3.56
C PHE A 85 0.51 -7.29 -4.61
N ILE A 86 1.73 -7.80 -4.50
CA ILE A 86 2.85 -7.52 -5.41
C ILE A 86 3.03 -8.72 -6.33
N ILE A 87 3.04 -8.46 -7.64
CA ILE A 87 3.41 -9.45 -8.64
C ILE A 87 4.73 -9.02 -9.26
N ASP A 88 5.78 -9.81 -9.00
CA ASP A 88 7.11 -9.52 -9.52
C ASP A 88 7.20 -9.76 -11.02
N PRO A 89 7.92 -8.92 -11.79
CA PRO A 89 8.10 -9.11 -13.21
C PRO A 89 8.97 -10.35 -13.51
N PRO A 90 8.84 -10.96 -14.72
CA PRO A 90 9.68 -12.07 -15.14
C PRO A 90 11.17 -11.73 -15.12
N LYS A 91 11.53 -10.51 -15.56
CA LYS A 91 12.87 -9.95 -15.44
C LYS A 91 12.97 -9.17 -14.14
N PRO A 92 13.81 -9.59 -13.18
CA PRO A 92 13.93 -8.90 -11.90
C PRO A 92 14.32 -7.43 -12.07
N ARG A 93 13.79 -6.58 -11.20
CA ARG A 93 14.28 -5.20 -11.03
C ARG A 93 15.67 -5.21 -10.41
N PRO A 94 16.45 -4.12 -10.55
CA PRO A 94 17.71 -3.98 -9.81
C PRO A 94 17.51 -4.20 -8.31
N PRO A 95 18.51 -4.75 -7.60
CA PRO A 95 18.43 -4.88 -6.13
C PRO A 95 18.15 -3.54 -5.46
N ALA A 96 17.26 -3.53 -4.49
CA ALA A 96 16.91 -2.37 -3.67
C ALA A 96 16.39 -2.86 -2.32
N ASP A 97 16.43 -2.02 -1.30
CA ASP A 97 15.70 -2.30 -0.08
C ASP A 97 14.24 -1.90 -0.25
N GLU A 98 13.36 -2.83 0.05
CA GLU A 98 11.95 -2.72 -0.24
C GLU A 98 11.15 -2.33 1.00
N ILE A 99 10.25 -1.37 0.83
CA ILE A 99 9.29 -0.97 1.87
C ILE A 99 7.89 -0.92 1.29
N VAL A 100 6.90 -1.22 2.12
CA VAL A 100 5.48 -1.10 1.78
C VAL A 100 4.87 0.02 2.61
N LEU A 101 4.26 1.00 1.95
CA LEU A 101 3.60 2.14 2.58
C LEU A 101 2.16 2.23 2.07
N ILE A 102 1.20 1.92 2.93
CA ILE A 102 -0.22 2.03 2.63
C ILE A 102 -0.79 3.20 3.40
N MET A 103 -1.25 4.23 2.67
CA MET A 103 -1.98 5.36 3.22
C MET A 103 -3.44 4.97 3.43
N SER A 104 -3.95 5.12 4.62
CA SER A 104 -5.31 4.75 4.99
C SER A 104 -5.96 5.76 5.92
N GLY A 105 -7.29 5.88 5.82
CA GLY A 105 -8.14 6.67 6.71
C GLY A 105 -9.06 5.76 7.52
N TYR A 106 -9.47 6.22 8.69
CA TYR A 106 -10.32 5.49 9.61
C TYR A 106 -11.50 6.34 10.05
N ASP A 107 -12.67 5.96 9.59
CA ASP A 107 -13.97 6.43 10.09
C ASP A 107 -14.37 5.56 11.29
N VAL A 108 -14.18 6.09 12.51
CA VAL A 108 -14.44 5.32 13.73
C VAL A 108 -15.85 5.52 14.27
N ASN A 109 -16.55 6.57 13.84
CA ASN A 109 -17.91 6.92 14.29
C ASN A 109 -18.99 6.64 13.24
N ASP A 110 -18.59 6.17 12.05
CA ASP A 110 -19.46 5.79 10.92
C ASP A 110 -20.26 7.00 10.32
N ASP A 111 -19.64 8.20 10.30
CA ASP A 111 -20.24 9.41 9.71
C ASP A 111 -19.78 9.72 8.28
N ASN A 112 -18.98 8.83 7.67
CA ASN A 112 -18.34 8.96 6.35
C ASN A 112 -17.26 10.06 6.31
N ARG A 113 -16.55 10.23 7.43
CA ARG A 113 -15.34 11.07 7.53
C ARG A 113 -14.30 10.31 8.30
N ASN A 114 -13.04 10.58 7.98
CA ASN A 114 -11.94 9.95 8.70
C ASN A 114 -11.52 10.82 9.88
N GLU A 115 -11.50 10.25 11.10
CA GLU A 115 -10.94 10.91 12.28
C GLU A 115 -9.43 10.72 12.35
N TYR A 116 -8.92 9.61 11.81
CA TYR A 116 -7.49 9.27 11.85
C TYR A 116 -7.00 8.85 10.48
N TYR A 117 -5.73 9.14 10.24
CA TYR A 117 -5.02 8.70 9.05
C TYR A 117 -3.71 8.02 9.45
N ALA A 118 -3.24 7.10 8.64
CA ALA A 118 -2.02 6.38 8.96
C ALA A 118 -1.27 5.87 7.73
N PHE A 119 0.04 5.71 7.89
CA PHE A 119 0.78 4.71 7.12
C PHE A 119 0.73 3.37 7.86
N ASN A 120 0.36 2.30 7.15
CA ASN A 120 0.38 0.93 7.65
C ASN A 120 -0.40 0.72 8.96
N GLY A 121 -1.51 1.41 9.15
CA GLY A 121 -2.49 1.06 10.17
C GLY A 121 -2.36 1.76 11.53
N VAL A 122 -1.25 2.46 11.80
CA VAL A 122 -1.03 3.12 13.10
C VAL A 122 -0.69 4.59 12.89
N PRO A 123 -1.56 5.53 13.32
CA PRO A 123 -1.29 6.96 13.23
C PRO A 123 0.04 7.34 13.91
N HIS A 124 0.81 8.21 13.27
CA HIS A 124 2.11 8.71 13.73
C HIS A 124 3.20 7.64 14.00
N HIS A 125 2.96 6.35 13.64
CA HIS A 125 3.90 5.27 13.96
C HIS A 125 5.33 5.60 13.51
N TYR A 126 5.50 5.98 12.25
CA TYR A 126 6.83 6.27 11.68
C TYR A 126 7.43 7.63 12.08
N MET A 127 6.67 8.47 12.80
CA MET A 127 7.25 9.64 13.49
C MET A 127 7.95 9.24 14.77
N HIS A 128 7.40 8.27 15.50
CA HIS A 128 7.96 7.74 16.74
C HIS A 128 8.99 6.64 16.51
N HIS A 129 8.85 5.91 15.39
CA HIS A 129 9.72 4.81 14.96
C HIS A 129 10.18 5.03 13.52
N PRO A 130 11.14 5.95 13.27
CA PRO A 130 11.63 6.25 11.93
C PRO A 130 12.13 5.00 11.19
N ILE A 131 11.89 4.95 9.88
CA ILE A 131 12.41 3.88 9.03
C ILE A 131 13.90 4.13 8.82
N GLN A 132 14.74 3.24 9.34
CA GLN A 132 16.19 3.33 9.19
C GLN A 132 16.62 2.84 7.80
N ILE A 133 17.40 3.65 7.11
CA ILE A 133 18.00 3.35 5.81
C ILE A 133 19.45 3.84 5.76
N TYR A 134 20.24 3.34 4.82
CA TYR A 134 21.62 3.80 4.68
C TYR A 134 21.78 4.85 3.58
N GLN A 135 22.74 5.74 3.78
CA GLN A 135 23.16 6.72 2.78
C GLN A 135 23.48 6.05 1.43
N ASN A 136 22.98 6.63 0.32
CA ASN A 136 23.12 6.14 -1.06
C ASN A 136 22.50 4.76 -1.34
N GLN A 137 21.77 4.18 -0.39
CA GLN A 137 21.04 2.94 -0.57
C GLN A 137 19.81 3.19 -1.45
N LEU A 138 19.62 2.37 -2.48
CA LEU A 138 18.41 2.42 -3.29
C LEU A 138 17.23 1.86 -2.49
N ILE A 139 16.21 2.67 -2.30
CA ILE A 139 14.95 2.28 -1.68
C ILE A 139 13.91 2.12 -2.78
N ARG A 140 13.16 1.04 -2.72
CA ARG A 140 11.97 0.79 -3.52
C ARG A 140 10.75 0.78 -2.62
N ALA A 141 9.98 1.87 -2.63
CA ALA A 141 8.75 1.98 -1.89
C ALA A 141 7.57 1.54 -2.77
N TYR A 142 6.81 0.56 -2.29
CA TYR A 142 5.51 0.19 -2.82
C TYR A 142 4.47 1.02 -2.09
N VAL A 143 3.90 2.01 -2.76
CA VAL A 143 2.96 2.96 -2.15
C VAL A 143 1.55 2.72 -2.68
N LEU A 144 0.59 2.63 -1.77
CA LEU A 144 -0.84 2.49 -2.06
C LEU A 144 -1.61 3.56 -1.30
N ASN A 145 -2.54 4.24 -1.99
CA ASN A 145 -3.56 5.05 -1.35
C ASN A 145 -4.88 4.25 -1.27
N ILE A 146 -5.38 4.04 -0.06
CA ILE A 146 -6.70 3.42 0.19
C ILE A 146 -7.53 4.25 1.16
N ILE A 147 -7.30 5.57 1.19
CA ILE A 147 -8.05 6.51 2.00
C ILE A 147 -9.41 6.70 1.33
N GLU A 148 -10.47 6.21 1.97
CA GLU A 148 -11.85 6.50 1.59
C GLU A 148 -12.28 7.89 2.08
N PHE A 149 -13.32 8.44 1.51
CA PHE A 149 -13.94 9.75 1.80
C PHE A 149 -13.10 10.99 1.41
N ASP A 150 -11.85 10.83 1.04
CA ASP A 150 -11.01 11.88 0.46
C ASP A 150 -10.72 11.56 -1.01
N PRO A 151 -11.12 12.41 -1.97
CA PRO A 151 -11.11 12.03 -3.40
C PRO A 151 -9.72 11.81 -3.98
N ALA A 152 -8.71 12.46 -3.42
CA ALA A 152 -7.30 12.25 -3.74
C ALA A 152 -6.42 12.76 -2.62
N VAL A 153 -5.29 12.10 -2.42
CA VAL A 153 -4.23 12.55 -1.51
C VAL A 153 -2.91 12.59 -2.25
N THR A 154 -1.92 13.25 -1.70
CA THR A 154 -0.57 13.24 -2.26
C THR A 154 0.35 12.37 -1.43
N PHE A 155 1.45 11.92 -2.02
CA PHE A 155 2.63 11.43 -1.32
C PHE A 155 3.77 12.39 -1.58
N HIS A 156 4.36 12.95 -0.53
CA HIS A 156 5.49 13.88 -0.58
C HIS A 156 6.68 13.34 0.20
N LEU A 157 7.88 13.57 -0.33
CA LEU A 157 9.14 13.21 0.29
C LEU A 157 10.02 14.44 0.44
N HIS A 158 10.42 14.75 1.68
CA HIS A 158 11.29 15.89 1.96
C HIS A 158 12.70 15.71 1.42
N ALA A 159 13.25 16.83 0.91
CA ALA A 159 14.65 16.99 0.51
C ALA A 159 15.14 15.96 -0.52
N ASN A 160 14.24 15.32 -1.25
CA ASN A 160 14.57 14.33 -2.26
C ASN A 160 13.50 14.26 -3.36
N PHE A 161 13.88 13.66 -4.47
CA PHE A 161 12.99 13.30 -5.57
C PHE A 161 12.96 11.79 -5.71
N PHE A 162 11.85 11.25 -6.15
CA PHE A 162 11.71 9.83 -6.46
C PHE A 162 11.32 9.61 -7.90
N ASP A 163 11.78 8.50 -8.46
CA ASP A 163 11.37 7.98 -9.76
C ASP A 163 10.06 7.20 -9.61
N VAL A 164 9.04 7.52 -10.41
CA VAL A 164 7.70 6.92 -10.34
C VAL A 164 7.52 5.85 -11.42
N TYR A 165 7.14 4.65 -11.01
CA TYR A 165 6.74 3.55 -11.89
C TYR A 165 5.24 3.30 -11.70
N PRO A 166 4.38 3.81 -12.62
CA PRO A 166 2.93 3.73 -12.48
C PRO A 166 2.45 2.30 -12.33
N SER A 167 1.68 2.05 -11.26
CA SER A 167 1.20 0.70 -10.86
C SER A 167 2.31 -0.37 -10.80
N GLY A 168 3.59 0.02 -10.83
CA GLY A 168 4.70 -0.92 -10.91
C GLY A 168 4.77 -1.75 -12.21
N MET A 169 3.94 -1.43 -13.21
CA MET A 169 3.81 -2.19 -14.48
C MET A 169 4.81 -1.77 -15.56
N THR A 170 5.74 -0.87 -15.25
CA THR A 170 6.79 -0.44 -16.16
C THR A 170 8.16 -0.73 -15.57
N MET A 171 9.15 -0.97 -16.42
CA MET A 171 10.55 -1.18 -16.01
C MET A 171 11.36 0.11 -16.08
N THR A 172 10.79 1.17 -16.63
CA THR A 172 11.36 2.52 -16.69
C THR A 172 10.43 3.51 -15.99
N PRO A 173 10.96 4.49 -15.24
CA PRO A 173 10.13 5.48 -14.59
C PRO A 173 9.45 6.40 -15.59
N SER A 174 8.25 6.87 -15.28
CA SER A 174 7.50 7.80 -16.13
C SER A 174 7.80 9.27 -15.81
N VAL A 175 8.13 9.56 -14.55
CA VAL A 175 8.40 10.91 -14.05
C VAL A 175 9.30 10.84 -12.83
N LYS A 176 10.05 11.91 -12.59
CA LYS A 176 10.77 12.17 -11.34
C LYS A 176 10.15 13.38 -10.66
N THR A 177 9.72 13.23 -9.42
CA THR A 177 9.04 14.27 -8.64
C THR A 177 9.28 14.08 -7.15
N ASP A 178 8.95 15.06 -6.34
CA ASP A 178 8.93 15.01 -4.87
C ASP A 178 7.52 14.94 -4.30
N VAL A 179 6.51 15.17 -5.17
CA VAL A 179 5.07 15.07 -4.82
C VAL A 179 4.34 14.29 -5.91
N LEU A 180 3.54 13.31 -5.52
CA LEU A 180 2.70 12.51 -6.41
C LEU A 180 1.26 12.54 -5.90
N THR A 181 0.32 12.97 -6.75
CA THR A 181 -1.12 12.87 -6.45
C THR A 181 -1.59 11.45 -6.72
N MET A 182 -2.34 10.89 -5.78
CA MET A 182 -2.87 9.53 -5.84
C MET A 182 -4.37 9.53 -5.52
N GLY A 183 -5.20 9.05 -6.44
CA GLY A 183 -6.60 8.74 -6.19
C GLY A 183 -6.75 7.50 -5.30
N VAL A 184 -7.98 7.24 -4.85
CA VAL A 184 -8.29 6.01 -4.08
C VAL A 184 -7.97 4.78 -4.92
N ALA A 185 -7.31 3.78 -4.33
CA ALA A 185 -6.79 2.56 -4.96
C ALA A 185 -5.64 2.77 -5.96
N GLU A 186 -5.13 3.99 -6.15
CA GLU A 186 -3.87 4.15 -6.89
C GLU A 186 -2.69 3.62 -6.09
N ARG A 187 -1.76 3.01 -6.82
CA ARG A 187 -0.56 2.36 -6.28
C ARG A 187 0.58 2.47 -7.26
N HIS A 188 1.78 2.68 -6.73
CA HIS A 188 2.98 2.92 -7.53
C HIS A 188 4.20 2.29 -6.86
N ILE A 189 5.25 2.07 -7.65
CA ILE A 189 6.61 1.92 -7.12
C ILE A 189 7.28 3.28 -7.19
N LEU A 190 7.89 3.71 -6.08
CA LEU A 190 8.72 4.90 -5.99
C LEU A 190 10.14 4.47 -5.66
N GLU A 191 11.14 4.88 -6.49
CA GLU A 191 12.54 4.59 -6.23
C GLU A 191 13.32 5.87 -5.92
N PHE A 192 14.11 5.85 -4.86
CA PHE A 192 14.93 6.97 -4.41
C PHE A 192 16.13 6.52 -3.58
N ALA A 193 17.10 7.42 -3.41
CA ALA A 193 18.22 7.24 -2.50
C ALA A 193 18.58 8.59 -1.88
N PHE A 194 18.92 8.62 -0.59
CA PHE A 194 19.35 9.86 0.08
C PHE A 194 20.86 10.01 0.01
N LYS A 195 21.30 11.18 -0.43
CA LYS A 195 22.71 11.53 -0.53
C LYS A 195 23.34 11.88 0.82
N TYR A 196 22.57 12.41 1.75
CA TYR A 196 23.07 12.93 3.02
C TYR A 196 22.39 12.21 4.19
N PRO A 197 23.15 11.91 5.27
CA PRO A 197 22.57 11.42 6.53
C PRO A 197 21.66 12.47 7.16
N GLY A 198 20.64 12.02 7.91
CA GLY A 198 19.69 12.89 8.58
C GLY A 198 18.31 12.30 8.68
N LYS A 199 17.35 13.08 9.19
CA LYS A 199 15.95 12.71 9.27
C LYS A 199 15.13 13.48 8.23
N TYR A 200 14.35 12.75 7.44
CA TYR A 200 13.58 13.27 6.32
C TYR A 200 12.14 12.81 6.42
N MET A 201 11.20 13.75 6.38
CA MET A 201 9.78 13.44 6.47
C MET A 201 9.23 12.91 5.15
N PHE A 202 8.19 12.09 5.25
CA PHE A 202 7.28 11.73 4.18
C PHE A 202 5.85 11.81 4.69
N HIS A 203 4.94 12.36 3.89
CA HIS A 203 3.53 12.58 4.27
C HIS A 203 2.68 13.01 3.06
N PRO A 204 1.35 12.92 3.11
CA PRO A 204 0.47 13.67 2.22
C PRO A 204 0.68 15.18 2.39
N HIS A 205 0.70 15.94 1.30
CA HIS A 205 0.82 17.41 1.35
C HIS A 205 -0.51 18.10 1.69
N GLN A 206 -1.52 17.33 2.03
CA GLN A 206 -2.71 17.80 2.76
C GLN A 206 -2.39 17.75 4.25
N ASP A 207 -2.05 18.91 4.83
CA ASP A 207 -1.54 19.01 6.19
C ASP A 207 -2.51 18.44 7.24
N ALA A 208 -3.82 18.61 7.05
CA ALA A 208 -4.83 18.03 7.94
C ALA A 208 -4.76 16.49 8.00
N ILE A 209 -4.48 15.83 6.86
CA ILE A 209 -4.29 14.37 6.77
C ILE A 209 -2.99 13.96 7.44
N ALA A 210 -1.90 14.69 7.17
CA ALA A 210 -0.61 14.45 7.77
C ALA A 210 -0.66 14.59 9.30
N GLU A 211 -1.18 15.71 9.80
CA GLU A 211 -1.30 16.03 11.23
C GLU A 211 -2.24 15.08 11.98
N SER A 212 -3.22 14.48 11.29
CA SER A 212 -4.10 13.45 11.86
C SER A 212 -3.48 12.05 11.85
N GLY A 213 -2.19 11.91 11.50
CA GLY A 213 -1.42 10.68 11.71
C GLY A 213 -0.72 10.07 10.51
N CYS A 214 -1.05 10.49 9.27
CA CYS A 214 -0.41 9.95 8.06
C CYS A 214 0.92 10.64 7.77
N MET A 215 1.90 10.49 8.64
CA MET A 215 3.24 11.04 8.49
C MET A 215 4.30 10.11 9.07
N GLY A 216 5.51 10.22 8.54
CA GLY A 216 6.64 9.45 8.98
C GLY A 216 7.98 10.09 8.67
N GLN A 217 9.05 9.44 9.11
CA GLN A 217 10.43 9.86 8.86
C GLN A 217 11.27 8.69 8.39
N PHE A 218 12.16 8.96 7.44
CA PHE A 218 13.36 8.16 7.20
C PHE A 218 14.49 8.69 8.08
N GLU A 219 15.18 7.79 8.74
CA GLU A 219 16.44 8.09 9.43
C GLU A 219 17.58 7.52 8.59
N VAL A 220 18.28 8.41 7.88
CA VAL A 220 19.38 8.05 6.98
C VAL A 220 20.67 7.98 7.77
N ILE A 221 21.26 6.78 7.85
CA ILE A 221 22.47 6.49 8.59
C ILE A 221 23.68 6.59 7.63
N ALA A 222 24.73 7.27 8.04
CA ALA A 222 25.96 7.34 7.29
C ALA A 222 26.58 5.93 7.12
N MET A 223 26.98 5.57 5.92
CA MET A 223 27.81 4.37 5.73
C MET A 223 29.18 4.62 6.38
N LYS A 224 29.61 3.73 7.26
CA LYS A 224 30.99 3.76 7.76
C LYS A 224 31.92 3.62 6.57
N GLN A 225 32.83 4.57 6.39
CA GLN A 225 33.95 4.40 5.48
C GLN A 225 34.79 3.22 6.00
N THR A 226 34.77 2.12 5.27
CA THR A 226 35.68 0.98 5.48
C THR A 226 37.04 1.27 4.85
#